data_195532e91743c3060943bdb54712c7a8
#
_entry.id   195532e91743c3060943bdb54712c7a8
#
_cell.length_a   1.000
_cell.length_b   1.000
_cell.length_c   1.000
_cell.angle_alpha   90.00
_cell.angle_beta   90.00
_cell.angle_gamma   90.00
#
_symmetry.space_group_name_H-M   'P 1'
#
loop_
_entity.id
_entity.type
_entity.pdbx_description
1 polymer ?
#
loop_
_entity_poly.entity_id
_entity_poly.type
_entity_poly.pdbx_seq_one_letter_code
_entity_poly.pdbx_strand_id
1 'polypeptide(L)'
;LSELRKLTDDGVEFRSHIDGKKIFMSPEDSIQIQMNLNSDIVMVLDECTPYPSTYDTAKKSMLLSMQWAKRCKEYFGKNNNSLFGIVQGSTYEDLRSDSAKRLIDIDFDGYAVGGLAVGETQEEMFRVLDFTTPVLPKNKPHYLMGVGKPEDILGAVERGIDMFDCVLPTRSGRTG
;
A
#
# COMPACT_ATOMS: atom_id res chain seq x y z
N LEU A 1 -11.68 -3.63 -12.45
CA LEU A 1 -10.89 -4.81 -12.00
C LEU A 1 -11.42 -5.40 -10.69
N SER A 2 -12.07 -4.61 -9.82
CA SER A 2 -12.60 -5.10 -8.52
C SER A 2 -13.61 -6.25 -8.67
N GLU A 3 -14.43 -6.26 -9.72
CA GLU A 3 -15.44 -7.29 -9.98
C GLU A 3 -14.85 -8.64 -10.45
N LEU A 4 -13.56 -8.66 -10.82
CA LEU A 4 -12.87 -9.84 -11.35
C LEU A 4 -11.99 -10.53 -10.31
N ARG A 5 -12.02 -10.07 -9.05
CA ARG A 5 -11.22 -10.63 -7.96
C ARG A 5 -12.10 -11.14 -6.82
N LYS A 6 -11.67 -12.18 -6.18
CA LYS A 6 -12.25 -12.71 -4.95
C LYS A 6 -11.19 -12.69 -3.85
N LEU A 7 -11.50 -12.00 -2.75
CA LEU A 7 -10.65 -11.91 -1.58
C LEU A 7 -11.04 -12.96 -0.56
N THR A 8 -10.04 -13.55 0.08
CA THR A 8 -10.18 -14.47 1.21
C THR A 8 -9.08 -14.14 2.23
N ASP A 9 -9.16 -14.70 3.42
CA ASP A 9 -8.09 -14.54 4.43
C ASP A 9 -6.75 -15.11 3.92
N ASP A 10 -6.80 -16.09 3.03
CA ASP A 10 -5.61 -16.76 2.49
C ASP A 10 -4.94 -16.03 1.34
N GLY A 11 -5.65 -15.14 0.64
CA GLY A 11 -5.11 -14.42 -0.51
C GLY A 11 -6.20 -13.96 -1.48
N VAL A 12 -5.78 -13.66 -2.71
CA VAL A 12 -6.65 -13.13 -3.77
C VAL A 12 -6.73 -14.09 -4.97
N GLU A 13 -7.94 -14.45 -5.38
CA GLU A 13 -8.20 -15.12 -6.68
C GLU A 13 -8.57 -14.05 -7.70
N PHE A 14 -7.94 -14.08 -8.87
CA PHE A 14 -8.24 -13.21 -10.00
C PHE A 14 -8.06 -13.94 -11.34
N ARG A 15 -8.49 -13.30 -12.43
CA ARG A 15 -8.28 -13.84 -13.77
C ARG A 15 -7.19 -13.06 -14.50
N SER A 16 -6.27 -13.81 -15.13
CA SER A 16 -5.27 -13.24 -16.03
C SER A 16 -5.97 -12.47 -17.16
N HIS A 17 -5.52 -11.26 -17.42
CA HIS A 17 -6.00 -10.44 -18.54
C HIS A 17 -5.47 -10.90 -19.90
N ILE A 18 -4.49 -11.79 -19.91
CA ILE A 18 -3.86 -12.33 -21.14
C ILE A 18 -4.67 -13.51 -21.69
N ASP A 19 -4.99 -14.48 -20.83
CA ASP A 19 -5.58 -15.76 -21.23
C ASP A 19 -6.84 -16.14 -20.46
N GLY A 20 -7.29 -15.29 -19.51
CA GLY A 20 -8.45 -15.52 -18.68
C GLY A 20 -8.27 -16.61 -17.59
N LYS A 21 -7.07 -17.20 -17.49
CA LYS A 21 -6.77 -18.25 -16.52
C LYS A 21 -6.95 -17.74 -15.10
N LYS A 22 -7.57 -18.56 -14.25
CA LYS A 22 -7.66 -18.29 -12.82
C LYS A 22 -6.29 -18.40 -12.17
N ILE A 23 -5.94 -17.37 -11.38
CA ILE A 23 -4.71 -17.29 -10.61
C ILE A 23 -5.13 -17.04 -9.17
N PHE A 24 -4.52 -17.77 -8.24
CA PHE A 24 -4.58 -17.48 -6.81
C PHE A 24 -3.21 -16.97 -6.39
N MET A 25 -3.18 -15.92 -5.57
CA MET A 25 -1.97 -15.32 -5.04
C MET A 25 -2.13 -15.14 -3.53
N SER A 26 -1.32 -15.85 -2.77
CA SER A 26 -1.17 -15.66 -1.33
C SER A 26 -0.17 -14.53 -1.00
N PRO A 27 -0.12 -14.03 0.25
CA PRO A 27 0.94 -13.14 0.71
C PRO A 27 2.34 -13.70 0.46
N GLU A 28 2.54 -14.99 0.69
CA GLU A 28 3.79 -15.70 0.48
C GLU A 28 4.19 -15.75 -0.99
N ASP A 29 3.22 -16.02 -1.89
CA ASP A 29 3.47 -16.02 -3.35
C ASP A 29 3.90 -14.64 -3.83
N SER A 30 3.25 -13.58 -3.33
CA SER A 30 3.61 -12.19 -3.66
C SER A 30 5.04 -11.88 -3.26
N ILE A 31 5.45 -12.24 -2.06
CA ILE A 31 6.82 -12.05 -1.58
C ILE A 31 7.80 -12.88 -2.41
N GLN A 32 7.50 -14.15 -2.67
CA GLN A 32 8.38 -15.04 -3.46
C GLN A 32 8.61 -14.50 -4.87
N ILE A 33 7.59 -13.97 -5.53
CA ILE A 33 7.71 -13.37 -6.86
C ILE A 33 8.67 -12.18 -6.82
N GLN A 34 8.50 -11.27 -5.87
CA GLN A 34 9.34 -10.08 -5.73
C GLN A 34 10.81 -10.45 -5.40
N MET A 35 11.02 -11.47 -4.55
CA MET A 35 12.36 -12.01 -4.27
C MET A 35 13.01 -12.62 -5.53
N ASN A 36 12.24 -13.36 -6.34
CA ASN A 36 12.73 -13.93 -7.60
C ASN A 36 13.10 -12.85 -8.62
N LEU A 37 12.42 -11.69 -8.59
CA LEU A 37 12.75 -10.51 -9.38
C LEU A 37 13.95 -9.73 -8.83
N ASN A 38 14.45 -10.12 -7.66
CA ASN A 38 15.53 -9.46 -6.93
C ASN A 38 15.25 -7.96 -6.70
N SER A 39 14.01 -7.64 -6.26
CA SER A 39 13.62 -6.27 -5.96
C SER A 39 14.35 -5.76 -4.73
N ASP A 40 14.99 -4.59 -4.81
CA ASP A 40 15.68 -3.96 -3.67
C ASP A 40 14.72 -3.65 -2.52
N ILE A 41 13.49 -3.21 -2.87
CA ILE A 41 12.39 -2.98 -1.95
C ILE A 41 11.25 -3.92 -2.32
N VAL A 42 10.84 -4.75 -1.37
CA VAL A 42 9.71 -5.68 -1.46
C VAL A 42 8.53 -5.09 -0.71
N MET A 43 7.34 -5.13 -1.31
CA MET A 43 6.11 -4.63 -0.69
C MET A 43 5.26 -5.78 -0.16
N VAL A 44 4.63 -5.59 1.00
CA VAL A 44 3.62 -6.55 1.48
C VAL A 44 2.43 -6.62 0.52
N LEU A 45 1.73 -7.75 0.47
CA LEU A 45 0.42 -7.82 -0.18
C LEU A 45 -0.61 -7.10 0.69
N ASP A 46 -1.42 -6.23 0.09
CA ASP A 46 -2.46 -5.47 0.76
C ASP A 46 -3.77 -5.46 0.00
N GLU A 47 -4.83 -5.06 0.68
CA GLU A 47 -6.14 -4.76 0.11
C GLU A 47 -6.34 -3.26 0.04
N CYS A 48 -6.27 -2.71 -1.17
CA CYS A 48 -6.57 -1.30 -1.41
C CYS A 48 -8.09 -1.11 -1.44
N THR A 49 -8.62 -0.46 -0.41
CA THR A 49 -10.06 -0.15 -0.28
C THR A 49 -10.48 0.87 -1.34
N PRO A 50 -11.59 0.65 -2.09
CA PRO A 50 -12.09 1.65 -3.04
C PRO A 50 -12.54 2.93 -2.32
N TYR A 51 -12.46 4.05 -3.00
CA TYR A 51 -12.96 5.34 -2.51
C TYR A 51 -14.22 5.78 -3.32
N PRO A 52 -15.27 6.31 -2.67
CA PRO A 52 -15.48 6.35 -1.22
C PRO A 52 -15.83 4.97 -0.64
N SER A 53 -15.57 4.78 0.65
CA SER A 53 -15.86 3.52 1.35
C SER A 53 -16.52 3.79 2.69
N THR A 54 -17.40 2.87 3.13
CA THR A 54 -17.94 2.94 4.49
C THR A 54 -16.87 2.58 5.52
N TYR A 55 -17.05 3.05 6.75
CA TYR A 55 -16.14 2.74 7.86
C TYR A 55 -15.96 1.22 8.05
N ASP A 56 -17.04 0.46 8.05
CA ASP A 56 -16.99 -1.00 8.26
C ASP A 56 -16.23 -1.71 7.12
N THR A 57 -16.43 -1.27 5.87
CA THR A 57 -15.68 -1.79 4.73
C THR A 57 -14.19 -1.47 4.83
N ALA A 58 -13.85 -0.22 5.14
CA ALA A 58 -12.48 0.23 5.33
C ALA A 58 -11.78 -0.53 6.48
N LYS A 59 -12.48 -0.71 7.60
CA LYS A 59 -11.97 -1.47 8.75
C LYS A 59 -11.70 -2.93 8.42
N LYS A 60 -12.64 -3.59 7.73
CA LYS A 60 -12.48 -4.99 7.32
C LYS A 60 -11.30 -5.17 6.36
N SER A 61 -11.18 -4.31 5.36
CA SER A 61 -10.09 -4.29 4.40
C SER A 61 -8.73 -4.03 5.08
N MET A 62 -8.67 -3.06 5.99
CA MET A 62 -7.48 -2.76 6.77
C MET A 62 -7.03 -3.96 7.61
N LEU A 63 -7.95 -4.62 8.33
CA LEU A 63 -7.62 -5.78 9.15
C LEU A 63 -7.09 -6.95 8.32
N LEU A 64 -7.66 -7.19 7.13
CA LEU A 64 -7.15 -8.18 6.18
C LEU A 64 -5.72 -7.84 5.74
N SER A 65 -5.45 -6.57 5.40
CA SER A 65 -4.11 -6.11 5.03
C SER A 65 -3.10 -6.32 6.16
N MET A 66 -3.49 -6.10 7.42
CA MET A 66 -2.61 -6.33 8.57
C MET A 66 -2.30 -7.82 8.77
N GLN A 67 -3.29 -8.68 8.56
CA GLN A 67 -3.08 -10.14 8.60
C GLN A 67 -2.10 -10.58 7.51
N TRP A 68 -2.26 -10.10 6.29
CA TRP A 68 -1.35 -10.40 5.17
C TRP A 68 0.05 -9.82 5.38
N ALA A 69 0.15 -8.60 5.92
CA ALA A 69 1.44 -7.98 6.23
C ALA A 69 2.27 -8.82 7.21
N LYS A 70 1.64 -9.39 8.24
CA LYS A 70 2.30 -10.30 9.18
C LYS A 70 2.83 -11.55 8.47
N ARG A 71 2.01 -12.20 7.64
CA ARG A 71 2.41 -13.38 6.85
C ARG A 71 3.56 -13.05 5.89
N CYS A 72 3.49 -11.89 5.21
CA CYS A 72 4.58 -11.42 4.35
C CYS A 72 5.89 -11.29 5.13
N LYS A 73 5.85 -10.69 6.32
CA LYS A 73 7.05 -10.52 7.18
C LYS A 73 7.63 -11.86 7.62
N GLU A 74 6.77 -12.77 8.05
CA GLU A 74 7.17 -14.12 8.48
C GLU A 74 7.84 -14.90 7.34
N TYR A 75 7.26 -14.83 6.12
CA TYR A 75 7.78 -15.51 4.94
C TYR A 75 9.08 -14.88 4.42
N PHE A 76 9.16 -13.54 4.40
CA PHE A 76 10.36 -12.81 3.95
C PHE A 76 11.59 -13.14 4.79
N GLY A 77 11.42 -13.30 6.10
CA GLY A 77 12.48 -13.70 7.02
C GLY A 77 13.68 -12.73 7.03
N LYS A 78 14.87 -13.29 7.15
CA LYS A 78 16.13 -12.53 7.03
C LYS A 78 16.53 -12.44 5.55
N ASN A 79 16.62 -11.23 5.03
CA ASN A 79 16.98 -10.96 3.64
C ASN A 79 17.91 -9.74 3.58
N ASN A 80 18.62 -9.58 2.47
CA ASN A 80 19.46 -8.39 2.20
C ASN A 80 18.63 -7.22 1.62
N ASN A 81 17.45 -7.51 1.10
CA ASN A 81 16.52 -6.53 0.54
C ASN A 81 15.62 -5.97 1.65
N SER A 82 15.01 -4.83 1.41
CA SER A 82 14.11 -4.19 2.37
C SER A 82 12.67 -4.64 2.17
N LEU A 83 11.91 -4.83 3.27
CA LEU A 83 10.49 -5.11 3.23
C LEU A 83 9.70 -3.91 3.78
N PHE A 84 8.75 -3.39 3.01
CA PHE A 84 7.90 -2.26 3.40
C PHE A 84 6.49 -2.73 3.75
N GLY A 85 5.99 -2.23 4.89
CA GLY A 85 4.59 -2.36 5.28
C GLY A 85 3.73 -1.27 4.62
N ILE A 86 2.43 -1.55 4.40
CA ILE A 86 1.51 -0.60 3.76
C ILE A 86 0.39 -0.24 4.73
N VAL A 87 0.32 1.04 5.14
CA VAL A 87 -0.75 1.57 5.97
C VAL A 87 -2.03 1.68 5.15
N GLN A 88 -3.11 1.08 5.63
CA GLN A 88 -4.45 1.14 5.07
C GLN A 88 -5.45 1.76 6.07
N GLY A 89 -6.70 2.00 5.69
CA GLY A 89 -7.74 2.58 6.55
C GLY A 89 -8.57 3.66 5.89
N SER A 90 -8.53 3.77 4.53
CA SER A 90 -9.25 4.78 3.76
C SER A 90 -8.97 6.20 4.30
N THR A 91 -9.98 7.02 4.53
CA THR A 91 -9.84 8.39 5.05
C THR A 91 -10.15 8.50 6.56
N TYR A 92 -10.22 7.37 7.28
CA TYR A 92 -10.54 7.32 8.70
C TYR A 92 -9.28 7.34 9.56
N GLU A 93 -9.15 8.37 10.39
CA GLU A 93 -7.98 8.64 11.20
C GLU A 93 -7.64 7.51 12.20
N ASP A 94 -8.67 7.01 12.89
CA ASP A 94 -8.52 5.91 13.86
C ASP A 94 -8.07 4.62 13.21
N LEU A 95 -8.59 4.28 12.01
CA LEU A 95 -8.16 3.11 11.25
C LEU A 95 -6.72 3.25 10.74
N ARG A 96 -6.33 4.43 10.25
CA ARG A 96 -4.96 4.72 9.84
C ARG A 96 -3.98 4.60 11.01
N SER A 97 -4.35 5.13 12.16
CA SER A 97 -3.56 5.03 13.39
C SER A 97 -3.41 3.58 13.86
N ASP A 98 -4.50 2.78 13.87
CA ASP A 98 -4.47 1.36 14.22
C ASP A 98 -3.60 0.56 13.24
N SER A 99 -3.78 0.78 11.93
CA SER A 99 -2.97 0.15 10.89
C SER A 99 -1.47 0.45 11.07
N ALA A 100 -1.11 1.72 11.24
CA ALA A 100 0.28 2.15 11.43
C ALA A 100 0.90 1.49 12.68
N LYS A 101 0.20 1.49 13.81
CA LYS A 101 0.69 0.87 15.06
C LYS A 101 0.95 -0.63 14.88
N ARG A 102 0.02 -1.36 14.26
CA ARG A 102 0.19 -2.81 14.00
C ARG A 102 1.39 -3.09 13.10
N LEU A 103 1.62 -2.27 12.08
CA LEU A 103 2.78 -2.40 11.20
C LEU A 103 4.09 -2.08 11.95
N ILE A 104 4.08 -1.09 12.82
CA ILE A 104 5.24 -0.75 13.67
C ILE A 104 5.58 -1.91 14.61
N ASP A 105 4.58 -2.55 15.20
CA ASP A 105 4.77 -3.73 16.07
C ASP A 105 5.36 -4.94 15.31
N ILE A 106 5.10 -5.06 14.00
CA ILE A 106 5.70 -6.09 13.12
C ILE A 106 7.15 -5.72 12.76
N ASP A 107 7.51 -4.45 12.75
CA ASP A 107 8.83 -3.87 12.45
C ASP A 107 9.29 -4.08 11.00
N PHE A 108 8.90 -3.16 10.11
CA PHE A 108 9.32 -3.12 8.71
C PHE A 108 10.53 -2.20 8.50
N ASP A 109 11.21 -2.34 7.34
CA ASP A 109 12.35 -1.50 6.96
C ASP A 109 11.89 -0.10 6.48
N GLY A 110 10.65 0.02 6.01
CA GLY A 110 10.00 1.26 5.64
C GLY A 110 8.47 1.11 5.67
N TYR A 111 7.77 2.23 5.52
CA TYR A 111 6.31 2.28 5.64
C TYR A 111 5.71 3.04 4.46
N ALA A 112 4.84 2.38 3.72
CA ALA A 112 4.08 3.01 2.66
C ALA A 112 2.70 3.48 3.18
N VAL A 113 2.20 4.56 2.61
CA VAL A 113 0.82 5.02 2.77
C VAL A 113 0.06 4.61 1.51
N GLY A 114 -0.75 3.56 1.63
CA GLY A 114 -1.61 3.05 0.56
C GLY A 114 -3.04 3.58 0.66
N GLY A 115 -3.89 3.23 -0.32
CA GLY A 115 -5.30 3.61 -0.33
C GLY A 115 -5.56 5.10 -0.49
N LEU A 116 -4.62 5.84 -1.08
CA LEU A 116 -4.74 7.21 -1.57
C LEU A 116 -4.49 7.24 -3.08
N ALA A 117 -4.76 8.37 -3.74
CA ALA A 117 -4.79 8.51 -5.20
C ALA A 117 -5.78 7.54 -5.89
N VAL A 118 -6.89 7.25 -5.22
CA VAL A 118 -7.96 6.35 -5.68
C VAL A 118 -9.28 7.08 -5.99
N GLY A 119 -9.26 8.43 -6.06
CA GLY A 119 -10.39 9.27 -6.42
C GLY A 119 -10.75 10.35 -5.41
N GLU A 120 -10.08 10.44 -4.28
CA GLU A 120 -10.21 11.53 -3.31
C GLU A 120 -9.64 12.85 -3.87
N THR A 121 -10.00 13.97 -3.22
CA THR A 121 -9.43 15.28 -3.53
C THR A 121 -8.01 15.41 -2.95
N GLN A 122 -7.20 16.32 -3.49
CA GLN A 122 -5.89 16.65 -2.93
C GLN A 122 -5.98 17.07 -1.45
N GLU A 123 -6.99 17.88 -1.11
CA GLU A 123 -7.24 18.32 0.26
C GLU A 123 -7.46 17.13 1.20
N GLU A 124 -8.27 16.17 0.77
CA GLU A 124 -8.53 14.95 1.55
C GLU A 124 -7.27 14.08 1.68
N MET A 125 -6.49 13.93 0.61
CA MET A 125 -5.21 13.23 0.65
C MET A 125 -4.26 13.88 1.67
N PHE A 126 -4.11 15.20 1.63
CA PHE A 126 -3.23 15.92 2.57
C PHE A 126 -3.72 15.82 4.01
N ARG A 127 -5.04 15.91 4.24
CA ARG A 127 -5.64 15.68 5.55
C ARG A 127 -5.30 14.29 6.10
N VAL A 128 -5.36 13.26 5.25
CA VAL A 128 -4.99 11.89 5.65
C VAL A 128 -3.50 11.79 5.97
N LEU A 129 -2.63 12.44 5.22
CA LEU A 129 -1.20 12.48 5.51
C LEU A 129 -0.91 13.20 6.84
N ASP A 130 -1.60 14.30 7.13
CA ASP A 130 -1.39 15.11 8.36
C ASP A 130 -1.57 14.30 9.65
N PHE A 131 -2.43 13.30 9.68
CA PHE A 131 -2.60 12.43 10.84
C PHE A 131 -1.93 11.05 10.72
N THR A 132 -1.53 10.61 9.51
CA THR A 132 -0.91 9.30 9.31
C THR A 132 0.60 9.34 9.52
N THR A 133 1.28 10.26 8.86
CA THR A 133 2.76 10.32 8.87
C THR A 133 3.37 10.60 10.25
N PRO A 134 2.76 11.43 11.14
CA PRO A 134 3.31 11.64 12.47
C PRO A 134 3.33 10.39 13.36
N VAL A 135 2.55 9.36 13.04
CA VAL A 135 2.52 8.08 13.78
C VAL A 135 3.68 7.18 13.35
N LEU A 136 4.19 7.34 12.14
CA LEU A 136 5.23 6.49 11.58
C LEU A 136 6.62 6.82 12.15
N PRO A 137 7.54 5.83 12.23
CA PRO A 137 8.89 6.02 12.75
C PRO A 137 9.71 6.98 11.86
N LYS A 138 10.18 8.10 12.42
CA LYS A 138 10.92 9.14 11.71
C LYS A 138 12.28 8.69 11.14
N ASN A 139 12.81 7.56 11.60
CA ASN A 139 14.07 6.99 11.16
C ASN A 139 13.92 5.89 10.10
N LYS A 140 12.71 5.72 9.57
CA LYS A 140 12.40 4.79 8.49
C LYS A 140 11.83 5.57 7.28
N PRO A 141 12.09 5.15 6.04
CA PRO A 141 11.54 5.83 4.86
C PRO A 141 10.00 5.69 4.80
N HIS A 142 9.36 6.79 4.36
CA HIS A 142 7.92 6.86 4.12
C HIS A 142 7.64 6.98 2.63
N TYR A 143 6.78 6.10 2.11
CA TYR A 143 6.48 5.99 0.69
C TYR A 143 4.99 6.25 0.42
N LEU A 144 4.66 7.28 -0.35
CA LEU A 144 3.28 7.55 -0.80
C LEU A 144 3.06 6.91 -2.17
N MET A 145 2.20 5.89 -2.22
CA MET A 145 1.97 5.07 -3.39
C MET A 145 1.06 5.76 -4.42
N GLY A 146 1.46 5.73 -5.70
CA GLY A 146 0.65 6.18 -6.83
C GLY A 146 0.52 7.69 -7.01
N VAL A 147 1.30 8.50 -6.29
CA VAL A 147 1.33 9.97 -6.34
C VAL A 147 2.65 10.44 -6.93
N GLY A 148 2.68 11.38 -7.76
CA GLY A 148 2.19 12.05 -8.55
C GLY A 148 2.37 13.35 -9.33
N LYS A 149 1.46 14.21 -9.15
CA LYS A 149 1.58 15.55 -9.69
C LYS A 149 2.61 16.35 -8.90
N PRO A 150 3.31 17.34 -9.52
CA PRO A 150 4.33 18.13 -8.82
C PRO A 150 3.84 18.77 -7.53
N GLU A 151 2.62 19.34 -7.54
CA GLU A 151 2.00 19.97 -6.37
C GLU A 151 1.67 18.94 -5.27
N ASP A 152 1.29 17.71 -5.65
CA ASP A 152 0.99 16.64 -4.69
C ASP A 152 2.28 16.14 -4.03
N ILE A 153 3.36 16.00 -4.82
CA ILE A 153 4.68 15.61 -4.31
C ILE A 153 5.18 16.64 -3.30
N LEU A 154 5.13 17.94 -3.66
CA LEU A 154 5.60 19.00 -2.78
C LEU A 154 4.84 18.99 -1.45
N GLY A 155 3.50 18.97 -1.51
CA GLY A 155 2.67 18.96 -0.30
C GLY A 155 2.83 17.68 0.54
N ALA A 156 3.14 16.53 -0.08
CA ALA A 156 3.40 15.30 0.64
C ALA A 156 4.79 15.28 1.30
N VAL A 157 5.82 15.85 0.64
CA VAL A 157 7.15 16.03 1.25
C VAL A 157 7.09 16.91 2.49
N GLU A 158 6.34 18.02 2.46
CA GLU A 158 6.09 18.88 3.63
C GLU A 158 5.46 18.10 4.79
N ARG A 159 4.76 16.98 4.51
CA ARG A 159 4.12 16.10 5.48
C ARG A 159 4.94 14.86 5.84
N GLY A 160 6.21 14.80 5.43
CA GLY A 160 7.16 13.78 5.84
C GLY A 160 7.13 12.51 4.97
N ILE A 161 6.78 12.62 3.69
CA ILE A 161 6.94 11.55 2.70
C ILE A 161 8.29 11.67 1.99
N ASP A 162 8.98 10.57 1.78
CA ASP A 162 10.33 10.49 1.21
C ASP A 162 10.33 9.90 -0.21
N MET A 163 9.37 9.03 -0.54
CA MET A 163 9.36 8.23 -1.77
C MET A 163 8.01 8.29 -2.47
N PHE A 164 8.05 8.21 -3.80
CA PHE A 164 6.87 8.30 -4.67
C PHE A 164 7.02 7.40 -5.89
N ASP A 165 5.90 6.95 -6.43
CA ASP A 165 5.78 6.40 -7.78
C ASP A 165 4.61 7.04 -8.51
N CYS A 166 4.72 7.20 -9.82
CA CYS A 166 3.63 7.73 -10.62
C CYS A 166 3.75 7.40 -12.10
N VAL A 167 2.64 7.11 -12.74
CA VAL A 167 2.57 6.90 -14.19
C VAL A 167 2.52 8.21 -15.00
N LEU A 168 2.29 9.36 -14.36
CA LEU A 168 2.08 10.64 -15.05
C LEU A 168 3.25 11.05 -15.95
N PRO A 169 4.54 11.02 -15.51
CA PRO A 169 5.64 11.43 -16.36
C PRO A 169 5.72 10.60 -17.66
N THR A 170 5.56 9.28 -17.53
CA THR A 170 5.58 8.37 -18.69
C THR A 170 4.35 8.55 -19.58
N ARG A 171 3.17 8.77 -18.97
CA ARG A 171 1.94 9.02 -19.74
C ARG A 171 2.04 10.34 -20.48
N SER A 172 2.43 11.44 -19.84
CA SER A 172 2.61 12.74 -20.47
C SER A 172 3.68 12.71 -21.56
N GLY A 173 4.79 12.00 -21.35
CA GLY A 173 5.84 11.83 -22.35
C GLY A 173 5.39 11.08 -23.61
N ARG A 174 4.29 10.28 -23.54
CA ARG A 174 3.72 9.61 -24.72
C ARG A 174 2.66 10.43 -25.45
N THR A 175 2.06 11.40 -24.81
CA THR A 175 0.92 12.17 -25.37
C THR A 175 1.29 13.61 -25.77
N GLY A 176 2.45 14.09 -25.43
CA GLY A 176 2.93 15.45 -25.73
C GLY A 176 2.49 16.48 -24.71
#